data_46fe1c40f228bb5e8937faf857aab598
#
_entry.id   46fe1c40f228bb5e8937faf857aab598
#
_cell.length_a   1.000
_cell.length_b   1.000
_cell.length_c   1.000
_cell.angle_alpha   90.00
_cell.angle_beta   90.00
_cell.angle_gamma   90.00
#
_symmetry.space_group_name_H-M   'P 1'
#
loop_
_entity.id
_entity.type
_entity.pdbx_description
1 polymer ?
#
loop_
_entity_poly.entity_id
_entity_poly.type
_entity_poly.pdbx_seq_one_letter_code
_entity_poly.pdbx_strand_id
1 'polypeptide(L)'
;MGEYRKNPSKLGVPAKQISSKMDVLVRAYEEKKVDMDAILDFHVHFEKIHPFDDYNGCVGRLIMVKECLRHEIVPFIVDDKHRGGYNKGIKVWFSDPSVLRDVCLKAQGRFGRQLELQRLLQREKYT
;
A
#
# COMPACT_ATOMS: atom_id res chain seq x y z
N MET A 1 -9.17 -2.55 18.76
CA MET A 1 -8.56 -2.55 17.41
C MET A 1 -8.46 -3.98 16.92
N GLY A 2 -8.61 -4.25 15.65
CA GLY A 2 -8.58 -5.60 15.11
C GLY A 2 -9.94 -6.16 14.72
N GLU A 3 -11.00 -5.46 15.01
CA GLU A 3 -12.33 -5.84 14.55
C GLU A 3 -12.71 -5.08 13.28
N TYR A 4 -13.36 -5.77 12.35
CA TYR A 4 -13.93 -5.13 11.18
C TYR A 4 -15.11 -4.24 11.57
N ARG A 5 -15.32 -3.17 10.79
CA ARG A 5 -16.46 -2.27 11.04
C ARG A 5 -17.79 -3.03 10.93
N LYS A 6 -18.72 -2.60 11.77
CA LYS A 6 -20.10 -3.11 11.79
C LYS A 6 -21.05 -2.11 11.12
N ASN A 7 -20.58 -0.88 10.93
CA ASN A 7 -21.38 0.22 10.40
C ASN A 7 -21.17 0.39 8.89
N PRO A 8 -22.19 0.91 8.17
CA PRO A 8 -22.02 1.23 6.76
C PRO A 8 -20.98 2.34 6.56
N SER A 9 -20.31 2.30 5.42
CA SER A 9 -19.36 3.33 5.01
C SER A 9 -19.65 3.73 3.57
N LYS A 10 -19.49 5.02 3.27
CA LYS A 10 -19.67 5.54 1.92
C LYS A 10 -18.59 5.05 0.95
N LEU A 11 -17.43 4.63 1.48
CA LEU A 11 -16.25 4.31 0.70
C LEU A 11 -15.99 2.81 0.56
N GLY A 12 -16.72 1.97 1.28
CA GLY A 12 -16.44 0.56 1.35
C GLY A 12 -17.59 -0.34 0.95
N VAL A 13 -17.33 -1.64 1.04
CA VAL A 13 -18.35 -2.67 0.82
C VAL A 13 -19.31 -2.73 2.02
N PRO A 14 -20.51 -3.32 1.87
CA PRO A 14 -21.40 -3.56 3.01
C PRO A 14 -20.69 -4.31 4.13
N ALA A 15 -20.93 -3.91 5.38
CA ALA A 15 -20.22 -4.46 6.53
C ALA A 15 -20.27 -6.00 6.62
N LYS A 16 -21.41 -6.59 6.28
CA LYS A 16 -21.57 -8.06 6.31
C LYS A 16 -20.73 -8.81 5.26
N GLN A 17 -20.17 -8.10 4.26
CA GLN A 17 -19.34 -8.70 3.22
C GLN A 17 -17.83 -8.59 3.52
N ILE A 18 -17.44 -7.85 4.55
CA ILE A 18 -16.03 -7.54 4.80
C ILE A 18 -15.23 -8.81 5.07
N SER A 19 -15.68 -9.65 5.99
CA SER A 19 -14.94 -10.85 6.38
C SER A 19 -14.66 -11.76 5.19
N SER A 20 -15.67 -12.06 4.37
CA SER A 20 -15.49 -12.91 3.21
C SER A 20 -14.61 -12.28 2.14
N LYS A 21 -14.75 -10.98 1.89
CA LYS A 21 -13.91 -10.29 0.91
C LYS A 21 -12.46 -10.20 1.37
N MET A 22 -12.22 -9.96 2.66
CA MET A 22 -10.86 -9.98 3.20
C MET A 22 -10.24 -11.38 3.12
N ASP A 23 -11.00 -12.42 3.44
CA ASP A 23 -10.51 -13.80 3.33
C ASP A 23 -10.10 -14.14 1.88
N VAL A 24 -10.92 -13.78 0.91
CA VAL A 24 -10.61 -13.99 -0.51
C VAL A 24 -9.35 -13.22 -0.92
N LEU A 25 -9.25 -11.97 -0.49
CA LEU A 25 -8.11 -11.11 -0.82
C LEU A 25 -6.80 -11.68 -0.26
N VAL A 26 -6.79 -12.08 1.02
CA VAL A 26 -5.60 -12.62 1.68
C VAL A 26 -5.18 -13.93 1.03
N ARG A 27 -6.12 -14.84 0.79
CA ARG A 27 -5.83 -16.14 0.15
C ARG A 27 -5.27 -15.97 -1.26
N ALA A 28 -5.86 -15.10 -2.06
CA ALA A 28 -5.38 -14.83 -3.41
C ALA A 28 -3.96 -14.26 -3.39
N TYR A 29 -3.66 -13.39 -2.44
CA TYR A 29 -2.33 -12.82 -2.28
C TYR A 29 -1.29 -13.88 -1.86
N GLU A 30 -1.65 -14.76 -0.94
CA GLU A 30 -0.75 -15.82 -0.45
C GLU A 30 -0.32 -16.79 -1.57
N GLU A 31 -1.14 -16.96 -2.59
CA GLU A 31 -0.86 -17.83 -3.72
C GLU A 31 0.02 -17.17 -4.80
N LYS A 32 0.23 -15.86 -4.72
CA LYS A 32 0.98 -15.13 -5.74
C LYS A 32 2.47 -15.13 -5.46
N LYS A 33 3.26 -15.12 -6.53
CA LYS A 33 4.65 -14.68 -6.43
C LYS A 33 4.62 -13.15 -6.27
N VAL A 34 5.08 -12.67 -5.13
CA VAL A 34 4.91 -11.27 -4.76
C VAL A 34 5.97 -10.39 -5.42
N ASP A 35 5.50 -9.42 -6.19
CA ASP A 35 6.27 -8.33 -6.76
C ASP A 35 5.58 -7.00 -6.38
N MET A 36 6.09 -5.90 -6.87
CA MET A 36 5.52 -4.58 -6.63
C MET A 36 4.03 -4.52 -7.03
N ASP A 37 3.69 -5.05 -8.19
CA ASP A 37 2.31 -5.03 -8.68
C ASP A 37 1.37 -5.84 -7.79
N ALA A 38 1.80 -6.98 -7.27
CA ALA A 38 1.01 -7.78 -6.34
C ALA A 38 0.72 -7.01 -5.05
N ILE A 39 1.71 -6.29 -4.54
CA ILE A 39 1.55 -5.46 -3.34
C ILE A 39 0.57 -4.31 -3.59
N LEU A 40 0.71 -3.64 -4.73
CA LEU A 40 -0.20 -2.54 -5.10
C LEU A 40 -1.63 -3.04 -5.30
N ASP A 41 -1.79 -4.18 -5.94
CA ASP A 41 -3.10 -4.78 -6.17
C ASP A 41 -3.79 -5.11 -4.83
N PHE A 42 -3.06 -5.73 -3.91
CA PHE A 42 -3.58 -5.98 -2.56
C PHE A 42 -4.00 -4.68 -1.89
N HIS A 43 -3.15 -3.66 -1.97
CA HIS A 43 -3.42 -2.36 -1.35
C HIS A 43 -4.70 -1.72 -1.89
N VAL A 44 -4.88 -1.74 -3.21
CA VAL A 44 -6.09 -1.16 -3.84
C VAL A 44 -7.34 -1.91 -3.40
N HIS A 45 -7.32 -3.24 -3.42
CA HIS A 45 -8.45 -4.05 -2.95
C HIS A 45 -8.76 -3.78 -1.49
N PHE A 46 -7.74 -3.69 -0.63
CA PHE A 46 -7.89 -3.36 0.78
C PHE A 46 -8.59 -2.01 0.97
N GLU A 47 -8.13 -0.98 0.25
CA GLU A 47 -8.73 0.36 0.32
C GLU A 47 -10.19 0.34 -0.13
N LYS A 48 -10.53 -0.44 -1.16
CA LYS A 48 -11.91 -0.54 -1.66
C LYS A 48 -12.84 -1.31 -0.72
N ILE A 49 -12.32 -2.29 0.01
CA ILE A 49 -13.10 -2.99 1.04
C ILE A 49 -13.38 -2.05 2.21
N HIS A 50 -12.41 -1.22 2.58
CA HIS A 50 -12.52 -0.28 3.69
C HIS A 50 -12.96 -1.00 4.98
N PRO A 51 -12.14 -1.95 5.49
CA PRO A 51 -12.62 -2.91 6.49
C PRO A 51 -12.82 -2.37 7.89
N PHE A 52 -12.23 -1.22 8.22
CA PHE A 52 -12.27 -0.66 9.57
C PHE A 52 -13.09 0.62 9.63
N ASP A 53 -13.50 1.03 10.84
CA ASP A 53 -14.19 2.31 11.02
C ASP A 53 -13.27 3.49 10.75
N ASP A 54 -12.02 3.39 11.21
CA ASP A 54 -11.01 4.44 11.08
C ASP A 54 -9.67 3.87 10.65
N TYR A 55 -8.78 4.73 10.14
CA TYR A 55 -7.39 4.42 9.85
C TYR A 55 -7.15 3.40 8.75
N ASN A 56 -8.12 3.18 7.86
CA ASN A 56 -7.96 2.24 6.74
C ASN A 56 -6.75 2.59 5.87
N GLY A 57 -6.60 3.86 5.51
CA GLY A 57 -5.46 4.33 4.73
C GLY A 57 -4.13 4.11 5.45
N CYS A 58 -4.08 4.40 6.76
CA CYS A 58 -2.89 4.18 7.56
C CYS A 58 -2.51 2.70 7.63
N VAL A 59 -3.47 1.84 7.92
CA VAL A 59 -3.25 0.38 7.99
C VAL A 59 -2.83 -0.16 6.63
N GLY A 60 -3.51 0.25 5.56
CA GLY A 60 -3.19 -0.18 4.20
C GLY A 60 -1.77 0.18 3.80
N ARG A 61 -1.32 1.41 4.11
CA ARG A 61 0.05 1.85 3.82
C ARG A 61 1.08 1.11 4.67
N LEU A 62 0.77 0.80 5.93
CA LEU A 62 1.65 0.01 6.79
C LEU A 62 1.83 -1.41 6.25
N ILE A 63 0.76 -2.04 5.81
CA ILE A 63 0.83 -3.37 5.18
C ILE A 63 1.72 -3.30 3.94
N MET A 64 1.56 -2.27 3.12
CA MET A 64 2.35 -2.08 1.92
C MET A 64 3.86 -1.99 2.23
N VAL A 65 4.24 -1.20 3.23
CA VAL A 65 5.65 -1.10 3.66
C VAL A 65 6.16 -2.43 4.19
N LYS A 66 5.39 -3.08 5.05
CA LYS A 66 5.73 -4.39 5.62
C LYS A 66 5.98 -5.42 4.54
N GLU A 67 5.10 -5.50 3.54
CA GLU A 67 5.22 -6.48 2.47
C GLU A 67 6.39 -6.18 1.53
N CYS A 68 6.69 -4.90 1.28
CA CYS A 68 7.90 -4.54 0.57
C CYS A 68 9.15 -5.06 1.31
N LEU A 69 9.24 -4.79 2.61
CA LEU A 69 10.38 -5.24 3.41
C LEU A 69 10.49 -6.76 3.46
N ARG A 70 9.35 -7.45 3.61
CA ARG A 70 9.31 -8.90 3.66
C ARG A 70 9.81 -9.55 2.37
N HIS A 71 9.59 -8.92 1.22
CA HIS A 71 9.94 -9.45 -0.09
C HIS A 71 11.16 -8.78 -0.71
N GLU A 72 11.96 -8.10 0.09
CA GLU A 72 13.20 -7.43 -0.33
C GLU A 72 12.98 -6.40 -1.45
N ILE A 73 11.85 -5.74 -1.41
CA ILE A 73 11.50 -4.62 -2.30
C ILE A 73 11.74 -3.34 -1.52
N VAL A 74 12.42 -2.37 -2.15
CA VAL A 74 12.64 -1.07 -1.50
C VAL A 74 11.29 -0.43 -1.22
N PRO A 75 10.98 -0.09 0.04
CA PRO A 75 9.70 0.52 0.37
C PRO A 75 9.61 1.96 -0.12
N PHE A 76 8.43 2.54 0.00
CA PHE A 76 8.19 3.90 -0.43
C PHE A 76 7.11 4.52 0.44
N ILE A 77 7.16 5.85 0.51
CA ILE A 77 6.15 6.67 1.19
C ILE A 77 5.67 7.70 0.18
N VAL A 78 4.36 7.81 0.03
CA VAL A 78 3.75 8.83 -0.81
C VAL A 78 3.50 10.06 0.06
N ASP A 79 4.21 11.13 -0.19
CA ASP A 79 4.06 12.39 0.56
C ASP A 79 2.81 13.16 0.11
N ASP A 80 2.48 14.22 0.84
CA ASP A 80 1.29 15.03 0.58
C ASP A 80 1.31 15.65 -0.82
N LYS A 81 2.48 16.02 -1.32
CA LYS A 81 2.64 16.61 -2.66
C LYS A 81 2.18 15.65 -3.76
N HIS A 82 2.36 14.34 -3.56
CA HIS A 82 2.05 13.31 -4.57
C HIS A 82 0.76 12.55 -4.29
N ARG A 83 0.04 12.94 -3.24
CA ARG A 83 -1.18 12.25 -2.81
C ARG A 83 -2.29 12.29 -3.85
N GLY A 84 -2.39 13.38 -4.62
CA GLY A 84 -3.40 13.49 -5.69
C GLY A 84 -3.24 12.40 -6.75
N GLY A 85 -2.02 12.18 -7.22
CA GLY A 85 -1.71 11.11 -8.18
C GLY A 85 -1.94 9.72 -7.58
N TYR A 86 -1.58 9.53 -6.33
CA TYR A 86 -1.80 8.29 -5.60
C TYR A 86 -3.30 7.96 -5.50
N ASN A 87 -4.11 8.92 -5.09
CA ASN A 87 -5.55 8.71 -4.97
C ASN A 87 -6.20 8.42 -6.32
N LYS A 88 -5.80 9.14 -7.37
CA LYS A 88 -6.26 8.88 -8.73
C LYS A 88 -5.85 7.48 -9.19
N GLY A 89 -4.62 7.09 -8.90
CA GLY A 89 -4.11 5.76 -9.25
C GLY A 89 -4.90 4.63 -8.62
N ILE A 90 -5.33 4.80 -7.37
CA ILE A 90 -6.19 3.82 -6.70
C ILE A 90 -7.55 3.74 -7.39
N LYS A 91 -8.14 4.87 -7.74
CA LYS A 91 -9.45 4.91 -8.41
C LYS A 91 -9.44 4.18 -9.74
N VAL A 92 -8.38 4.34 -10.52
CA VAL A 92 -8.32 3.82 -11.90
C VAL A 92 -7.54 2.51 -12.02
N TRP A 93 -7.10 1.93 -10.92
CA TRP A 93 -6.21 0.76 -10.93
C TRP A 93 -6.68 -0.37 -11.85
N PHE A 94 -7.96 -0.71 -11.80
CA PHE A 94 -8.49 -1.84 -12.59
C PHE A 94 -8.61 -1.52 -14.09
N SER A 95 -8.63 -0.25 -14.46
CA SER A 95 -8.67 0.18 -15.87
C SER A 95 -7.30 0.60 -16.38
N ASP A 96 -6.47 1.22 -15.53
CA ASP A 96 -5.14 1.69 -15.90
C ASP A 96 -4.20 1.64 -14.68
N PRO A 97 -3.50 0.52 -14.47
CA PRO A 97 -2.59 0.39 -13.33
C PRO A 97 -1.34 1.26 -13.43
N SER A 98 -1.04 1.83 -14.60
CA SER A 98 0.18 2.61 -14.79
C SER A 98 0.22 3.86 -13.91
N VAL A 99 -0.94 4.46 -13.63
CA VAL A 99 -1.01 5.71 -12.85
C VAL A 99 -0.46 5.50 -11.44
N LEU A 100 -0.98 4.51 -10.71
CA LEU A 100 -0.49 4.20 -9.36
C LEU A 100 0.93 3.66 -9.38
N ARG A 101 1.23 2.78 -10.34
CA ARG A 101 2.56 2.20 -10.48
C ARG A 101 3.62 3.28 -10.63
N ASP A 102 3.39 4.28 -11.49
CA ASP A 102 4.34 5.36 -11.72
C ASP A 102 4.56 6.22 -10.47
N VAL A 103 3.49 6.57 -9.76
CA VAL A 103 3.59 7.32 -8.50
C VAL A 103 4.43 6.56 -7.48
N CYS A 104 4.16 5.28 -7.33
CA CYS A 104 4.85 4.44 -6.36
C CYS A 104 6.31 4.16 -6.74
N LEU A 105 6.60 3.95 -8.02
CA LEU A 105 7.98 3.76 -8.50
C LEU A 105 8.82 5.03 -8.28
N LYS A 106 8.26 6.19 -8.53
CA LYS A 106 8.94 7.46 -8.26
C LYS A 106 9.18 7.67 -6.77
N ALA A 107 8.20 7.33 -5.93
CA ALA A 107 8.34 7.38 -4.48
C ALA A 107 9.43 6.40 -4.00
N GLN A 108 9.46 5.21 -4.56
CA GLN A 108 10.48 4.21 -4.27
C GLN A 108 11.88 4.72 -4.63
N GLY A 109 12.03 5.37 -5.77
CA GLY A 109 13.31 5.97 -6.19
C GLY A 109 13.77 7.05 -5.22
N ARG A 110 12.87 7.92 -4.77
CA ARG A 110 13.19 8.95 -3.77
C ARG A 110 13.64 8.34 -2.45
N PHE A 111 12.93 7.33 -1.98
CA PHE A 111 13.26 6.65 -0.73
C PHE A 111 14.62 5.95 -0.82
N GLY A 112 14.90 5.27 -1.92
CA GLY A 112 16.19 4.61 -2.15
C GLY A 112 17.35 5.60 -2.15
N ARG A 113 17.19 6.77 -2.75
CA ARG A 113 18.21 7.82 -2.75
C ARG A 113 18.45 8.36 -1.34
N GLN A 114 17.41 8.54 -0.54
CA GLN A 114 17.54 8.97 0.84
C GLN A 114 18.30 7.98 1.69
N LEU A 115 18.02 6.68 1.52
CA LEU A 115 18.74 5.62 2.22
C LEU A 115 20.22 5.62 1.85
N GLU A 116 20.53 5.75 0.58
CA GLU A 116 21.92 5.79 0.12
C GLU A 116 22.66 6.98 0.69
N LEU A 117 22.03 8.15 0.71
CA LEU A 117 22.62 9.34 1.30
C LEU A 117 22.90 9.14 2.80
N GLN A 118 21.96 8.56 3.55
CA GLN A 118 22.16 8.27 4.96
C GLN A 118 23.31 7.30 5.20
N ARG A 119 23.44 6.27 4.36
CA ARG A 119 24.56 5.33 4.44
C ARG A 119 25.90 6.03 4.23
N LEU A 120 26.00 6.92 3.26
CA LEU A 120 27.20 7.68 2.99
C LEU A 120 27.55 8.60 4.15
N LEU A 121 26.56 9.29 4.73
CA LEU A 121 26.76 10.16 5.89
C LEU A 121 27.23 9.38 7.13
N GLN A 122 26.68 8.19 7.35
CA GLN A 122 27.12 7.33 8.45
C GLN A 122 28.54 6.84 8.26
N ARG A 123 28.95 6.52 7.03
CA ARG A 123 30.32 6.12 6.72
C ARG A 123 31.30 7.23 7.06
N GLU A 124 31.01 8.47 6.68
CA GLU A 124 31.87 9.62 7.03
C GLU A 124 31.99 9.82 8.53
N LYS A 125 30.90 9.59 9.26
CA LYS A 125 30.87 9.77 10.70
C LYS A 125 31.78 8.76 11.45
N TYR A 126 31.95 7.55 10.91
CA TYR A 126 32.68 6.48 11.56
C TYR A 126 34.05 6.17 10.92
N THR A 127 34.44 6.93 9.91
CA THR A 127 35.78 6.88 9.35
C THR A 127 36.60 8.10 9.82
#